data_10de2dbd7b99b20488a21bf8fdca8ad0
#
_entry.id   10de2dbd7b99b20488a21bf8fdca8ad0
#
_cell.length_a   1.000
_cell.length_b   1.000
_cell.length_c   1.000
_cell.angle_alpha   90.00
_cell.angle_beta   90.00
_cell.angle_gamma   90.00
#
_symmetry.space_group_name_H-M   'P 1'
#
loop_
_entity.id
_entity.type
_entity.pdbx_description
1 polymer ?
#
loop_
_entity_poly.entity_id
_entity_poly.type
_entity_poly.pdbx_seq_one_letter_code
_entity_poly.pdbx_strand_id
1 'polypeptide(L)'
;RRQRQMCIRDRAGDYLKEASDKNVPMVAVGLLYRYGYFTQKLSASGEQEVSYEAQNFAKLPISPVRDAQGNWQSIQIAFPGRVVTARIWRCDVGRTELYLLDTDHDLNQNEDRSITYHLYGGDWENRLKQEMLLGIGGIRALNAMGIRQDVYHCNEGHAAFTGIERIRNLIHNDKLSFCLLYTSPS
;
A
#
# COMPACT_ATOMS: atom_id res chain seq x y z
N ARG A 1 14.59 24.54 -16.57
CA ARG A 1 14.99 24.25 -15.17
C ARG A 1 13.86 23.45 -14.54
N ARG A 2 13.90 22.11 -14.65
CA ARG A 2 13.03 21.23 -13.86
C ARG A 2 13.42 21.41 -12.41
N GLN A 3 12.61 22.14 -11.70
CA GLN A 3 12.77 22.36 -10.29
C GLN A 3 12.38 21.08 -9.56
N ARG A 4 13.34 20.56 -8.89
CA ARG A 4 13.30 19.66 -7.77
C ARG A 4 12.09 19.85 -6.87
N GLN A 5 10.97 19.27 -7.20
CA GLN A 5 10.13 18.73 -6.17
C GLN A 5 10.57 17.27 -6.01
N MET A 6 11.67 17.08 -5.33
CA MET A 6 11.96 15.80 -4.72
C MET A 6 10.95 15.63 -3.59
N CYS A 7 9.75 15.26 -3.98
CA CYS A 7 8.77 14.77 -3.06
C CYS A 7 9.33 13.49 -2.44
N ILE A 8 9.18 13.33 -1.15
CA ILE A 8 9.40 12.09 -0.39
C ILE A 8 8.89 10.83 -1.13
N ARG A 9 7.96 10.98 -2.04
CA ARG A 9 7.35 9.98 -2.91
C ARG A 9 8.28 9.40 -3.97
N ASP A 10 9.11 10.22 -4.59
CA ASP A 10 10.07 9.77 -5.59
C ASP A 10 11.14 8.90 -4.94
N ARG A 11 11.44 9.14 -3.65
CA ARG A 11 12.41 8.35 -2.88
C ARG A 11 12.01 6.90 -2.73
N ALA A 12 10.74 6.57 -2.49
CA ALA A 12 10.31 5.18 -2.35
C ALA A 12 10.49 4.42 -3.67
N GLY A 13 10.13 5.02 -4.79
CA GLY A 13 10.35 4.45 -6.12
C GLY A 13 11.81 4.30 -6.48
N ASP A 14 12.64 5.31 -6.19
CA ASP A 14 14.08 5.27 -6.44
C ASP A 14 14.78 4.25 -5.53
N TYR A 15 14.32 4.12 -4.27
CA TYR A 15 14.81 3.11 -3.36
C TYR A 15 14.56 1.69 -3.87
N LEU A 16 13.36 1.43 -4.43
CA LEU A 16 13.02 0.14 -5.01
C LEU A 16 13.88 -0.20 -6.23
N LYS A 17 14.13 0.79 -7.09
CA LYS A 17 15.00 0.63 -8.26
C LYS A 17 16.43 0.31 -7.84
N GLU A 18 16.98 1.08 -6.91
CA GLU A 18 18.33 0.87 -6.40
C GLU A 18 18.46 -0.49 -5.70
N ALA A 19 17.47 -0.88 -4.90
CA ALA A 19 17.43 -2.20 -4.27
C ALA A 19 17.43 -3.32 -5.32
N SER A 20 16.66 -3.15 -6.40
CA SER A 20 16.66 -4.06 -7.53
C SER A 20 18.02 -4.16 -8.23
N ASP A 21 18.66 -3.02 -8.48
CA ASP A 21 19.97 -2.95 -9.14
C ASP A 21 21.07 -3.58 -8.27
N LYS A 22 20.99 -3.40 -6.96
CA LYS A 22 21.90 -4.00 -5.97
C LYS A 22 21.55 -5.43 -5.59
N ASN A 23 20.50 -6.00 -6.15
CA ASN A 23 20.01 -7.34 -5.84
C ASN A 23 19.73 -7.55 -4.34
N VAL A 24 19.17 -6.52 -3.68
CA VAL A 24 18.77 -6.62 -2.27
C VAL A 24 17.51 -7.49 -2.18
N PRO A 25 17.47 -8.52 -1.31
CA PRO A 25 16.30 -9.36 -1.12
C PRO A 25 15.22 -8.58 -0.37
N MET A 26 14.39 -7.87 -1.11
CA MET A 26 13.37 -6.98 -0.58
C MET A 26 12.06 -7.12 -1.34
N VAL A 27 10.96 -7.02 -0.61
CA VAL A 27 9.62 -6.82 -1.15
C VAL A 27 9.04 -5.52 -0.61
N ALA A 28 8.17 -4.88 -1.37
CA ALA A 28 7.51 -3.66 -0.93
C ALA A 28 5.99 -3.83 -0.96
N VAL A 29 5.31 -3.08 -0.09
CA VAL A 29 3.85 -3.00 -0.05
C VAL A 29 3.43 -1.55 -0.12
N GLY A 30 2.42 -1.27 -0.93
CA GLY A 30 1.84 0.07 -1.12
C GLY A 30 0.34 0.01 -1.34
N LEU A 31 -0.25 1.18 -1.60
CA LEU A 31 -1.65 1.31 -2.00
C LEU A 31 -1.72 1.62 -3.50
N LEU A 32 -2.69 1.00 -4.18
CA LEU A 32 -2.95 1.27 -5.60
C LEU A 32 -3.99 2.39 -5.71
N TYR A 33 -3.52 3.58 -6.05
CA TYR A 33 -4.41 4.73 -6.18
C TYR A 33 -5.07 4.81 -7.56
N ARG A 34 -6.40 4.97 -7.56
CA ARG A 34 -7.19 5.14 -8.78
C ARG A 34 -6.85 6.42 -9.51
N TYR A 35 -6.68 7.50 -8.75
CA TYR A 35 -6.29 8.81 -9.27
C TYR A 35 -4.88 9.11 -8.78
N GLY A 36 -3.96 9.19 -9.72
CA GLY A 36 -2.59 9.55 -9.44
C GLY A 36 -2.43 11.05 -9.16
N TYR A 37 -1.27 11.57 -9.49
CA TYR A 37 -1.06 13.02 -9.48
C TYR A 37 -1.94 13.70 -10.51
N PHE A 38 -2.31 14.93 -10.19
CA PHE A 38 -2.98 15.80 -11.14
C PHE A 38 -2.07 16.11 -12.34
N THR A 39 -2.68 16.20 -13.50
CA THR A 39 -2.04 16.72 -14.71
C THR A 39 -2.33 18.21 -14.79
N GLN A 40 -1.28 19.01 -14.95
CA GLN A 40 -1.39 20.45 -15.14
C GLN A 40 -1.47 20.77 -16.62
N LYS A 41 -2.45 21.56 -16.99
CA LYS A 41 -2.61 22.13 -18.32
C LYS A 41 -2.68 23.65 -18.19
N LEU A 42 -2.24 24.38 -19.21
CA LEU A 42 -2.48 25.81 -19.31
C LEU A 42 -3.69 26.02 -20.21
N SER A 43 -4.63 26.83 -19.74
CA SER A 43 -5.76 27.30 -20.56
C SER A 43 -5.28 28.26 -21.65
N ALA A 44 -6.14 28.57 -22.61
CA ALA A 44 -5.85 29.58 -23.64
C ALA A 44 -5.60 30.98 -23.05
N SER A 45 -6.12 31.26 -21.84
CA SER A 45 -5.88 32.50 -21.09
C SER A 45 -4.60 32.48 -20.25
N GLY A 46 -3.84 31.38 -20.25
CA GLY A 46 -2.63 31.23 -19.46
C GLY A 46 -2.85 30.82 -18.00
N GLU A 47 -4.08 30.47 -17.62
CA GLU A 47 -4.41 29.99 -16.29
C GLU A 47 -4.06 28.50 -16.13
N GLN A 48 -3.64 28.12 -14.93
CA GLN A 48 -3.33 26.73 -14.61
C GLN A 48 -4.62 25.95 -14.34
N GLU A 49 -4.86 24.96 -15.17
CA GLU A 49 -5.93 23.99 -14.97
C GLU A 49 -5.37 22.68 -14.42
N VAL A 50 -6.10 22.10 -13.46
CA VAL A 50 -5.73 20.83 -12.82
C VAL A 50 -6.77 19.78 -13.19
N SER A 51 -6.32 18.66 -13.74
CA SER A 51 -7.18 17.53 -14.04
C SER A 51 -6.68 16.26 -13.37
N TYR A 52 -7.61 15.46 -12.82
CA TYR A 52 -7.36 14.14 -12.26
C TYR A 52 -7.93 13.10 -13.21
N GLU A 53 -7.06 12.31 -13.82
CA GLU A 53 -7.49 11.24 -14.71
C GLU A 53 -7.43 9.90 -13.98
N ALA A 54 -8.52 9.13 -14.07
CA ALA A 54 -8.56 7.78 -13.50
C ALA A 54 -7.59 6.87 -14.26
N GLN A 55 -6.72 6.20 -13.53
CA GLN A 55 -5.79 5.24 -14.11
C GLN A 55 -6.53 3.99 -14.59
N ASN A 56 -6.19 3.53 -15.77
CA ASN A 56 -6.66 2.26 -16.28
C ASN A 56 -5.66 1.16 -15.88
N PHE A 57 -5.99 0.42 -14.85
CA PHE A 57 -5.11 -0.63 -14.30
C PHE A 57 -4.78 -1.73 -15.31
N ALA A 58 -5.65 -1.99 -16.28
CA ALA A 58 -5.36 -2.95 -17.35
C ALA A 58 -4.22 -2.52 -18.30
N LYS A 59 -3.87 -1.23 -18.31
CA LYS A 59 -2.77 -0.68 -19.10
C LYS A 59 -1.47 -0.51 -18.30
N LEU A 60 -1.50 -0.75 -17.01
CA LEU A 60 -0.33 -0.67 -16.15
C LEU A 60 0.41 -2.02 -16.13
N PRO A 61 1.73 -2.00 -15.89
CA PRO A 61 2.53 -3.22 -15.76
C PRO A 61 2.30 -3.89 -14.39
N ILE A 62 1.04 -4.16 -14.07
CA ILE A 62 0.61 -4.81 -12.84
C ILE A 62 -0.24 -6.03 -13.16
N SER A 63 -0.19 -7.02 -12.32
CA SER A 63 -0.96 -8.25 -12.45
C SER A 63 -1.66 -8.62 -11.14
N PRO A 64 -2.85 -9.24 -11.18
CA PRO A 64 -3.49 -9.73 -9.98
C PRO A 64 -2.68 -10.87 -9.34
N VAL A 65 -2.48 -10.82 -8.04
CA VAL A 65 -1.93 -11.95 -7.28
C VAL A 65 -3.02 -13.02 -7.16
N ARG A 66 -2.68 -14.26 -7.50
CA ARG A 66 -3.64 -15.38 -7.45
C ARG A 66 -3.21 -16.41 -6.41
N ASP A 67 -4.20 -17.02 -5.77
CA ASP A 67 -4.00 -18.16 -4.88
C ASP A 67 -3.75 -19.45 -5.68
N ALA A 68 -3.51 -20.55 -4.97
CA ALA A 68 -3.28 -21.87 -5.58
C ALA A 68 -4.49 -22.40 -6.38
N GLN A 69 -5.68 -21.86 -6.13
CA GLN A 69 -6.93 -22.18 -6.81
C GLN A 69 -7.19 -21.27 -8.02
N GLY A 70 -6.32 -20.30 -8.27
CA GLY A 70 -6.45 -19.32 -9.35
C GLY A 70 -7.34 -18.12 -9.04
N ASN A 71 -7.91 -18.02 -7.85
CA ASN A 71 -8.71 -16.88 -7.44
C ASN A 71 -7.83 -15.68 -7.14
N TRP A 72 -8.37 -14.49 -7.33
CA TRP A 72 -7.67 -13.25 -6.98
C TRP A 72 -7.49 -13.13 -5.48
N GLN A 73 -6.25 -13.11 -5.03
CA GLN A 73 -5.93 -13.06 -3.61
C GLN A 73 -6.33 -11.70 -3.01
N SER A 74 -6.98 -11.76 -1.87
CA SER A 74 -7.46 -10.59 -1.14
C SER A 74 -7.25 -10.77 0.36
N ILE A 75 -7.26 -9.64 1.06
CA ILE A 75 -7.20 -9.58 2.53
C ILE A 75 -8.38 -8.81 3.06
N GLN A 76 -8.72 -9.05 4.31
CA GLN A 76 -9.79 -8.37 5.01
C GLN A 76 -9.27 -7.60 6.21
N ILE A 77 -9.79 -6.41 6.41
CA ILE A 77 -9.49 -5.54 7.55
C ILE A 77 -10.78 -5.14 8.24
N ALA A 78 -10.84 -5.31 9.55
CA ALA A 78 -11.97 -4.86 10.34
C ALA A 78 -11.86 -3.34 10.56
N PHE A 79 -12.88 -2.63 10.13
CA PHE A 79 -13.16 -1.24 10.49
C PHE A 79 -14.34 -1.22 11.47
N PRO A 80 -14.58 -0.11 12.19
CA PRO A 80 -15.73 -0.02 13.09
C PRO A 80 -17.04 -0.37 12.35
N GLY A 81 -17.71 -1.43 12.82
CA GLY A 81 -19.00 -1.89 12.30
C GLY A 81 -18.99 -2.60 10.95
N ARG A 82 -17.84 -2.81 10.30
CA ARG A 82 -17.76 -3.46 8.98
C ARG A 82 -16.40 -4.06 8.69
N VAL A 83 -16.36 -4.84 7.62
CA VAL A 83 -15.11 -5.43 7.08
C VAL A 83 -14.85 -4.85 5.69
N VAL A 84 -13.64 -4.39 5.48
CA VAL A 84 -13.17 -3.91 4.17
C VAL A 84 -12.23 -4.95 3.59
N THR A 85 -12.47 -5.28 2.33
CA THR A 85 -11.65 -6.22 1.57
C THR A 85 -10.71 -5.46 0.65
N ALA A 86 -9.45 -5.87 0.56
CA ALA A 86 -8.51 -5.33 -0.41
C ALA A 86 -7.94 -6.46 -1.27
N ARG A 87 -7.95 -6.27 -2.59
CA ARG A 87 -7.30 -7.13 -3.57
C ARG A 87 -5.81 -6.82 -3.64
N ILE A 88 -5.02 -7.81 -3.97
CA ILE A 88 -3.57 -7.67 -4.07
C ILE A 88 -3.17 -7.68 -5.54
N TRP A 89 -2.47 -6.63 -5.94
CA TRP A 89 -1.81 -6.53 -7.23
C TRP A 89 -0.30 -6.67 -7.05
N ARG A 90 0.39 -7.17 -8.07
CA ARG A 90 1.85 -7.27 -8.14
C ARG A 90 2.37 -6.41 -9.26
N CYS A 91 3.45 -5.70 -8.99
CA CYS A 91 4.26 -4.96 -9.93
C CYS A 91 5.72 -5.38 -9.77
N ASP A 92 6.37 -5.75 -10.85
CA ASP A 92 7.78 -6.09 -10.82
C ASP A 92 8.62 -4.83 -11.11
N VAL A 93 9.41 -4.39 -10.13
CA VAL A 93 10.37 -3.29 -10.25
C VAL A 93 11.75 -3.90 -10.42
N GLY A 94 12.06 -4.33 -11.63
CA GLY A 94 13.23 -5.13 -11.92
C GLY A 94 13.16 -6.48 -11.19
N ARG A 95 14.04 -6.69 -10.19
CA ARG A 95 14.07 -7.91 -9.36
C ARG A 95 13.27 -7.79 -8.08
N THR A 96 12.82 -6.59 -7.74
CA THR A 96 12.06 -6.30 -6.52
C THR A 96 10.58 -6.38 -6.79
N GLU A 97 9.84 -7.09 -5.98
CA GLU A 97 8.39 -7.21 -6.07
C GLU A 97 7.71 -6.11 -5.23
N LEU A 98 6.78 -5.40 -5.87
CA LEU A 98 5.92 -4.42 -5.22
C LEU A 98 4.48 -4.94 -5.22
N TYR A 99 3.92 -5.11 -4.04
CA TYR A 99 2.53 -5.50 -3.84
C TYR A 99 1.68 -4.28 -3.53
N LEU A 100 0.56 -4.14 -4.23
CA LEU A 100 -0.31 -2.99 -4.13
C LEU A 100 -1.71 -3.41 -3.68
N LEU A 101 -2.22 -2.76 -2.65
CA LEU A 101 -3.55 -3.01 -2.10
C LEU A 101 -4.59 -2.10 -2.75
N ASP A 102 -5.71 -2.68 -3.16
CA ASP A 102 -6.79 -2.02 -3.87
C ASP A 102 -8.14 -2.37 -3.24
N THR A 103 -8.89 -1.35 -2.81
CA THR A 103 -10.24 -1.50 -2.24
C THR A 103 -11.35 -1.26 -3.26
N ASP A 104 -11.03 -0.81 -4.49
CA ASP A 104 -12.03 -0.49 -5.50
C ASP A 104 -12.56 -1.74 -6.21
N HIS A 105 -13.43 -2.46 -5.53
CA HIS A 105 -14.15 -3.62 -6.08
C HIS A 105 -15.51 -3.84 -5.40
N ASP A 106 -16.30 -4.71 -5.99
CA ASP A 106 -17.75 -4.89 -5.75
C ASP A 106 -18.08 -5.50 -4.37
N LEU A 107 -17.12 -6.13 -3.69
CA LEU A 107 -17.32 -6.65 -2.34
C LEU A 107 -17.36 -5.55 -1.28
N ASN A 108 -16.93 -4.35 -1.61
CA ASN A 108 -16.93 -3.20 -0.72
C ASN A 108 -18.08 -2.25 -1.01
N GLN A 109 -18.56 -1.57 0.02
CA GLN A 109 -19.46 -0.44 -0.14
C GLN A 109 -18.75 0.73 -0.84
N ASN A 110 -19.52 1.63 -1.46
CA ASN A 110 -18.95 2.74 -2.23
C ASN A 110 -18.00 3.63 -1.41
N GLU A 111 -18.29 3.85 -0.14
CA GLU A 111 -17.44 4.61 0.78
C GLU A 111 -16.09 3.94 0.99
N ASP A 112 -16.05 2.61 1.10
CA ASP A 112 -14.83 1.85 1.33
C ASP A 112 -14.03 1.64 0.04
N ARG A 113 -14.70 1.59 -1.11
CA ARG A 113 -14.03 1.57 -2.42
C ARG A 113 -13.18 2.82 -2.62
N SER A 114 -13.64 3.96 -2.13
CA SER A 114 -12.96 5.24 -2.28
C SER A 114 -11.69 5.40 -1.45
N ILE A 115 -11.40 4.50 -0.50
CA ILE A 115 -10.20 4.57 0.35
C ILE A 115 -8.92 4.65 -0.49
N THR A 116 -8.85 3.88 -1.60
CA THR A 116 -7.71 3.89 -2.51
C THR A 116 -7.91 4.77 -3.75
N TYR A 117 -8.84 5.72 -3.74
CA TYR A 117 -9.04 6.59 -4.91
C TYR A 117 -7.96 7.64 -5.05
N HIS A 118 -7.75 8.45 -4.03
CA HIS A 118 -6.86 9.60 -4.11
C HIS A 118 -5.66 9.46 -3.18
N LEU A 119 -4.50 9.72 -3.72
CA LEU A 119 -3.28 9.89 -2.95
C LEU A 119 -3.34 11.26 -2.23
N TYR A 120 -3.31 11.26 -0.90
CA TYR A 120 -3.48 12.44 -0.03
C TYR A 120 -4.81 13.19 -0.21
N GLY A 121 -5.79 12.55 -0.82
CA GLY A 121 -7.14 13.10 -0.91
C GLY A 121 -7.98 12.77 0.32
N GLY A 122 -9.00 13.59 0.55
CA GLY A 122 -9.93 13.39 1.64
C GLY A 122 -9.50 14.06 2.94
N ASP A 123 -10.31 13.81 3.97
CA ASP A 123 -10.11 14.29 5.32
C ASP A 123 -9.15 13.39 6.12
N TRP A 124 -8.95 13.73 7.37
CA TRP A 124 -8.11 12.96 8.28
C TRP A 124 -8.61 11.51 8.49
N GLU A 125 -9.92 11.30 8.39
CA GLU A 125 -10.54 9.97 8.53
C GLU A 125 -10.16 9.05 7.36
N ASN A 126 -10.25 9.53 6.12
CA ASN A 126 -9.81 8.78 4.95
C ASN A 126 -8.32 8.46 5.01
N ARG A 127 -7.52 9.42 5.48
CA ARG A 127 -6.09 9.22 5.68
C ARG A 127 -5.80 8.13 6.71
N LEU A 128 -6.52 8.13 7.84
CA LEU A 128 -6.42 7.07 8.83
C LEU A 128 -6.79 5.70 8.24
N LYS A 129 -7.87 5.63 7.45
CA LYS A 129 -8.27 4.40 6.74
C LYS A 129 -7.16 3.89 5.82
N GLN A 130 -6.50 4.77 5.08
CA GLN A 130 -5.36 4.41 4.24
C GLN A 130 -4.17 3.89 5.04
N GLU A 131 -3.84 4.52 6.16
CA GLU A 131 -2.75 4.09 7.04
C GLU A 131 -3.05 2.73 7.70
N MET A 132 -4.28 2.50 8.14
CA MET A 132 -4.73 1.18 8.62
C MET A 132 -4.64 0.12 7.51
N LEU A 133 -5.11 0.46 6.31
CA LEU A 133 -5.05 -0.43 5.16
C LEU A 133 -3.60 -0.78 4.82
N LEU A 134 -2.71 0.19 4.78
CA LEU A 134 -1.30 -0.03 4.47
C LEU A 134 -0.60 -0.84 5.57
N GLY A 135 -0.74 -0.45 6.83
CA GLY A 135 -0.03 -1.08 7.95
C GLY A 135 -0.56 -2.47 8.29
N ILE A 136 -1.84 -2.57 8.61
CA ILE A 136 -2.48 -3.85 8.96
C ILE A 136 -2.63 -4.72 7.71
N GLY A 137 -3.17 -4.14 6.64
CA GLY A 137 -3.40 -4.85 5.39
C GLY A 137 -2.12 -5.34 4.74
N GLY A 138 -1.07 -4.54 4.78
CA GLY A 138 0.24 -4.92 4.26
C GLY A 138 0.80 -6.18 4.92
N ILE A 139 0.77 -6.25 6.24
CA ILE A 139 1.22 -7.46 6.97
C ILE A 139 0.33 -8.66 6.65
N ARG A 140 -0.99 -8.48 6.60
CA ARG A 140 -1.91 -9.57 6.23
C ARG A 140 -1.68 -10.07 4.81
N ALA A 141 -1.40 -9.17 3.87
CA ALA A 141 -1.07 -9.52 2.50
C ALA A 141 0.20 -10.36 2.42
N LEU A 142 1.29 -9.93 3.07
CA LEU A 142 2.54 -10.70 3.13
C LEU A 142 2.30 -12.09 3.74
N ASN A 143 1.58 -12.17 4.85
CA ASN A 143 1.24 -13.46 5.49
C ASN A 143 0.40 -14.36 4.57
N ALA A 144 -0.60 -13.82 3.89
CA ALA A 144 -1.46 -14.57 2.96
C ALA A 144 -0.69 -15.11 1.76
N MET A 145 0.37 -14.42 1.34
CA MET A 145 1.27 -14.87 0.28
C MET A 145 2.40 -15.79 0.78
N GLY A 146 2.49 -16.04 2.10
CA GLY A 146 3.57 -16.84 2.71
C GLY A 146 4.92 -16.14 2.74
N ILE A 147 4.96 -14.83 2.54
CA ILE A 147 6.18 -14.04 2.53
C ILE A 147 6.53 -13.64 3.97
N ARG A 148 7.63 -14.18 4.48
CA ARG A 148 8.17 -13.86 5.79
C ARG A 148 9.38 -12.94 5.65
N GLN A 149 9.46 -11.94 6.53
CA GLN A 149 10.54 -10.97 6.54
C GLN A 149 11.09 -10.81 7.96
N ASP A 150 12.40 -10.68 8.07
CA ASP A 150 13.11 -10.44 9.34
C ASP A 150 13.05 -8.96 9.73
N VAL A 151 13.13 -8.08 8.72
CA VAL A 151 13.18 -6.63 8.90
C VAL A 151 11.99 -5.98 8.19
N TYR A 152 11.33 -5.05 8.88
CA TYR A 152 10.24 -4.25 8.35
C TYR A 152 10.65 -2.77 8.36
N HIS A 153 10.82 -2.21 7.19
CA HIS A 153 11.11 -0.79 7.02
C HIS A 153 9.82 -0.01 6.75
N CYS A 154 9.47 0.91 7.65
CA CYS A 154 8.32 1.78 7.48
C CYS A 154 8.79 3.14 6.93
N ASN A 155 8.18 3.58 5.83
CA ASN A 155 8.42 4.91 5.29
C ASN A 155 7.55 5.93 6.03
N GLU A 156 8.14 6.67 6.96
CA GLU A 156 7.45 7.63 7.85
C GLU A 156 6.34 7.00 8.71
N GLY A 157 5.36 7.81 9.12
CA GLY A 157 4.23 7.38 9.95
C GLY A 157 3.13 6.60 9.22
N HIS A 158 3.11 6.63 7.90
CA HIS A 158 2.02 6.06 7.08
C HIS A 158 1.83 4.55 7.27
N ALA A 159 2.85 3.83 7.66
CA ALA A 159 2.81 2.40 7.92
C ALA A 159 2.92 2.04 9.42
N ALA A 160 2.69 2.99 10.34
CA ALA A 160 2.84 2.78 11.78
C ALA A 160 2.00 1.61 12.31
N PHE A 161 0.81 1.36 11.76
CA PHE A 161 -0.04 0.23 12.12
C PHE A 161 0.58 -1.14 11.83
N THR A 162 1.65 -1.21 11.04
CA THR A 162 2.46 -2.43 10.85
C THR A 162 2.93 -3.00 12.19
N GLY A 163 3.39 -2.14 13.11
CA GLY A 163 3.83 -2.56 14.43
C GLY A 163 2.72 -3.22 15.24
N ILE A 164 1.52 -2.65 15.20
CA ILE A 164 0.34 -3.19 15.91
C ILE A 164 -0.04 -4.57 15.38
N GLU A 165 -0.14 -4.74 14.07
CA GLU A 165 -0.51 -6.04 13.48
C GLU A 165 0.58 -7.10 13.69
N ARG A 166 1.85 -6.71 13.69
CA ARG A 166 2.96 -7.61 14.03
C ARG A 166 2.88 -8.08 15.47
N ILE A 167 2.67 -7.17 16.43
CA ILE A 167 2.48 -7.52 17.84
C ILE A 167 1.29 -8.48 17.99
N ARG A 168 0.16 -8.17 17.35
CA ARG A 168 -1.00 -9.04 17.36
C ARG A 168 -0.67 -10.45 16.86
N ASN A 169 0.05 -10.57 15.76
CA ASN A 169 0.45 -11.86 15.19
C ASN A 169 1.38 -12.64 16.12
N LEU A 170 2.37 -12.00 16.71
CA LEU A 170 3.31 -12.63 17.63
C LEU A 170 2.59 -13.15 18.90
N ILE A 171 1.63 -12.38 19.43
CA ILE A 171 0.84 -12.82 20.57
C ILE A 171 -0.08 -13.98 20.17
N HIS A 172 -0.78 -13.87 19.06
CA HIS A 172 -1.83 -14.81 18.71
C HIS A 172 -1.29 -16.11 18.10
N ASN A 173 -0.34 -16.00 17.18
CA ASN A 173 0.21 -17.14 16.44
C ASN A 173 1.39 -17.79 17.19
N ASP A 174 2.32 -16.99 17.68
CA ASP A 174 3.55 -17.47 18.30
C ASP A 174 3.44 -17.59 19.82
N LYS A 175 2.25 -17.24 20.39
CA LYS A 175 1.92 -17.35 21.83
C LYS A 175 2.88 -16.56 22.74
N LEU A 176 3.52 -15.52 22.21
CA LEU A 176 4.40 -14.66 23.00
C LEU A 176 3.59 -13.74 23.90
N SER A 177 4.07 -13.50 25.12
CA SER A 177 3.44 -12.50 25.99
C SER A 177 3.78 -11.09 25.54
N PHE A 178 2.86 -10.14 25.72
CA PHE A 178 3.11 -8.74 25.41
C PHE A 178 4.33 -8.17 26.13
N CYS A 179 4.56 -8.60 27.37
CA CYS A 179 5.73 -8.18 28.15
C CYS A 179 7.06 -8.56 27.48
N LEU A 180 7.14 -9.78 26.93
CA LEU A 180 8.34 -10.21 26.20
C LEU A 180 8.57 -9.37 24.94
N LEU A 181 7.51 -8.99 24.23
CA LEU A 181 7.60 -8.17 23.03
C LEU A 181 8.04 -6.73 23.35
N TYR A 182 7.57 -6.20 24.47
CA TYR A 182 7.92 -4.84 24.89
C TYR A 182 9.38 -4.74 25.41
N THR A 183 9.88 -5.79 26.02
CA THR A 183 11.23 -5.82 26.61
C THR A 183 12.31 -6.38 25.66
N SER A 184 11.92 -6.99 24.56
CA SER A 184 12.87 -7.49 23.56
C SER A 184 13.45 -6.33 22.77
N PRO A 185 14.78 -6.18 22.73
CA PRO A 185 15.40 -5.21 21.85
C PRO A 185 15.04 -5.56 20.40
N SER A 186 14.44 -4.59 19.73
CA SER A 186 14.09 -4.68 18.31
C SER A 186 15.32 -4.61 17.42
#